data_1de0e1678c7384f222ecdf34a8cc1ae5
#
_entry.id   1de0e1678c7384f222ecdf34a8cc1ae5
#
_cell.length_a   1.000
_cell.length_b   1.000
_cell.length_c   1.000
_cell.angle_alpha   90.00
_cell.angle_beta   90.00
_cell.angle_gamma   90.00
#
_symmetry.space_group_name_H-M   'P 1'
#
loop_
_entity.id
_entity.type
_entity.pdbx_description
1 polymer ?
#
loop_
_entity_poly.entity_id
_entity_poly.type
_entity_poly.pdbx_seq_one_letter_code
_entity_poly.pdbx_strand_id
1 'polypeptide(L)'
;MSMKKDMKSIHEKMMAVILLMLLLTVASQAHAAGGTDVDDDSGLPSDSLLAIDLRREGEVFTAGNNVTLLMTGQQKFDDLFAAIRQARHSVHLEYFNFRNDSIAMLLFDILAAKAAEGVKVRALYDAFGNSSNNQPLRRKHIRELRERGIDIHEFDPIRFPWINHIFGRDHRKIVVIDGQIAYTGGMNVADYYITGTPAVGAWRDMHCRLEGPEVDTLQKIFFRAWKKVTGEDIGTEGYFNGKTPRYEYNGLKENGADTADRMLCATINREPHRSPKAVRQFYYHAISDAKDTIRLINPYLTLIPKIRRALTDAVERGVTVQIMVAEPSDIPLTPDCVFYNCNKLQKKGCQIWVYKPGFHHTKVIMVDGRYCTVGSTNLDARSLKCDYEVNLAILDKNITRQLTDMFERDKKDSFYLADGVYKQWRTPWQRFRGWFAHLLSPFL
;
A
#
# COMPACT_ATOMS: atom_id res chain seq x y z
N MET A 1 -40.76 -9.12 2.97
CA MET A 1 -40.76 -8.45 4.30
C MET A 1 -39.50 -8.69 5.10
N SER A 2 -38.78 -9.79 4.87
CA SER A 2 -37.49 -10.13 5.53
C SER A 2 -36.34 -9.19 5.17
N MET A 3 -36.07 -8.93 3.89
CA MET A 3 -34.94 -8.08 3.43
C MET A 3 -34.93 -6.62 3.98
N LYS A 4 -36.09 -6.02 4.21
CA LYS A 4 -36.17 -4.66 4.82
C LYS A 4 -35.79 -4.65 6.31
N LYS A 5 -36.00 -5.76 7.02
CA LYS A 5 -35.66 -5.91 8.44
C LYS A 5 -34.13 -6.08 8.61
N ASP A 6 -33.49 -6.82 7.69
CA ASP A 6 -32.04 -7.04 7.73
C ASP A 6 -31.26 -5.77 7.38
N MET A 7 -31.73 -5.00 6.39
CA MET A 7 -31.13 -3.70 6.05
C MET A 7 -31.25 -2.68 7.19
N LYS A 8 -32.35 -2.65 7.93
CA LYS A 8 -32.53 -1.74 9.08
C LYS A 8 -31.58 -2.14 10.24
N SER A 9 -31.40 -3.43 10.49
CA SER A 9 -30.46 -3.95 11.50
C SER A 9 -29.00 -3.63 11.16
N ILE A 10 -28.62 -3.71 9.89
CA ILE A 10 -27.27 -3.34 9.42
C ILE A 10 -27.05 -1.83 9.56
N HIS A 11 -28.06 -1.02 9.25
CA HIS A 11 -27.97 0.43 9.37
C HIS A 11 -27.86 0.89 10.83
N GLU A 12 -28.63 0.27 11.75
CA GLU A 12 -28.56 0.54 13.18
C GLU A 12 -27.23 0.11 13.81
N LYS A 13 -26.68 -1.04 13.39
CA LYS A 13 -25.35 -1.49 13.83
C LYS A 13 -24.23 -0.59 13.31
N MET A 14 -24.35 -0.11 12.08
CA MET A 14 -23.40 0.84 11.51
C MET A 14 -23.43 2.21 12.22
N MET A 15 -24.63 2.70 12.54
CA MET A 15 -24.80 3.97 13.30
C MET A 15 -24.27 3.84 14.73
N ALA A 16 -24.42 2.70 15.38
CA ALA A 16 -23.89 2.46 16.74
C ALA A 16 -22.34 2.43 16.74
N VAL A 17 -21.72 1.85 15.71
CA VAL A 17 -20.26 1.85 15.55
C VAL A 17 -19.73 3.26 15.29
N ILE A 18 -20.42 4.06 14.49
CA ILE A 18 -20.03 5.46 14.21
C ILE A 18 -20.16 6.33 15.48
N LEU A 19 -21.21 6.11 16.29
CA LEU A 19 -21.42 6.86 17.54
C LEU A 19 -20.37 6.49 18.61
N LEU A 20 -19.95 5.22 18.66
CA LEU A 20 -18.91 4.76 19.57
C LEU A 20 -17.53 5.30 19.18
N MET A 21 -17.27 5.49 17.88
CA MET A 21 -16.05 6.13 17.38
C MET A 21 -15.94 7.60 17.75
N LEU A 22 -17.08 8.33 17.87
CA LEU A 22 -17.12 9.73 18.27
C LEU A 22 -16.81 9.96 19.75
N LEU A 23 -17.00 8.98 20.61
CA LEU A 23 -16.78 9.09 22.07
C LEU A 23 -15.34 8.86 22.51
N LEU A 24 -14.47 8.31 21.67
CA LEU A 24 -13.09 7.91 22.03
C LEU A 24 -11.99 8.93 21.66
N THR A 25 -12.33 10.14 21.19
CA THR A 25 -11.35 11.05 20.54
C THR A 25 -10.95 12.29 21.33
N VAL A 26 -11.18 12.37 22.65
CA VAL A 26 -10.87 13.58 23.43
C VAL A 26 -9.48 13.59 24.08
N ALA A 27 -8.66 12.60 23.89
CA ALA A 27 -7.32 12.60 24.53
C ALA A 27 -6.20 12.31 23.54
N SER A 28 -5.54 13.33 23.03
CA SER A 28 -4.10 13.42 22.77
C SER A 28 -3.74 14.58 21.83
N GLN A 29 -3.40 15.70 22.40
CA GLN A 29 -2.52 16.73 21.77
C GLN A 29 -1.41 17.08 22.73
N ALA A 30 -0.16 17.03 22.27
CA ALA A 30 1.02 17.86 22.53
C ALA A 30 2.29 17.02 22.34
N HIS A 31 3.26 17.40 21.55
CA HIS A 31 4.35 18.33 21.76
C HIS A 31 5.22 18.49 20.52
N ALA A 32 5.76 19.67 20.37
CA ALA A 32 6.57 20.10 19.22
C ALA A 32 8.05 20.29 19.60
N ALA A 33 8.86 20.36 18.54
CA ALA A 33 10.07 21.16 18.36
C ALA A 33 11.41 20.69 18.97
N GLY A 34 12.34 20.46 18.09
CA GLY A 34 13.80 20.54 18.29
C GLY A 34 14.40 20.90 16.93
N GLY A 35 14.90 22.13 16.79
CA GLY A 35 15.62 22.59 15.62
C GLY A 35 17.04 22.04 15.62
N THR A 36 17.54 21.66 14.47
CA THR A 36 18.96 21.39 14.18
C THR A 36 19.33 22.14 12.92
N ASP A 37 20.57 22.60 12.85
CA ASP A 37 21.16 23.37 11.77
C ASP A 37 20.80 22.80 10.39
N VAL A 38 20.23 23.66 9.55
CA VAL A 38 19.82 23.33 8.18
C VAL A 38 21.01 23.63 7.30
N ASP A 39 21.74 22.59 6.87
CA ASP A 39 22.57 22.68 5.67
C ASP A 39 21.66 23.09 4.50
N ASP A 40 22.09 24.03 3.69
CA ASP A 40 21.34 24.52 2.53
C ASP A 40 21.31 23.45 1.41
N ASP A 41 20.43 22.47 1.57
CA ASP A 41 20.19 21.37 0.63
C ASP A 41 19.33 21.81 -0.58
N SER A 42 18.96 23.10 -0.69
CA SER A 42 17.97 23.61 -1.67
C SER A 42 18.34 23.38 -3.13
N GLY A 43 19.63 23.23 -3.44
CA GLY A 43 20.13 22.96 -4.79
C GLY A 43 20.14 21.48 -5.23
N LEU A 44 19.90 20.55 -4.29
CA LEU A 44 19.96 19.11 -4.60
C LEU A 44 18.72 18.63 -5.39
N PRO A 45 18.86 17.58 -6.22
CA PRO A 45 17.73 16.90 -6.85
C PRO A 45 16.79 16.25 -5.81
N SER A 46 15.52 16.10 -6.17
CA SER A 46 14.49 15.58 -5.26
C SER A 46 14.75 14.16 -4.74
N ASP A 47 15.38 13.28 -5.51
CA ASP A 47 15.77 11.93 -5.08
C ASP A 47 16.87 11.95 -4.01
N SER A 48 17.83 12.88 -4.14
CA SER A 48 18.88 13.08 -3.12
C SER A 48 18.31 13.65 -1.83
N LEU A 49 17.41 14.64 -1.92
CA LEU A 49 16.70 15.21 -0.77
C LEU A 49 15.90 14.13 -0.04
N LEU A 50 15.11 13.34 -0.80
CA LEU A 50 14.34 12.24 -0.24
C LEU A 50 15.23 11.24 0.51
N ALA A 51 16.38 10.86 -0.08
CA ALA A 51 17.30 9.90 0.54
C ALA A 51 17.90 10.45 1.85
N ILE A 52 18.25 11.74 1.89
CA ILE A 52 18.76 12.42 3.08
C ILE A 52 17.69 12.46 4.18
N ASP A 53 16.48 12.89 3.85
CA ASP A 53 15.40 13.05 4.81
C ASP A 53 14.93 11.71 5.36
N LEU A 54 14.79 10.69 4.52
CA LEU A 54 14.44 9.34 4.98
C LEU A 54 15.53 8.72 5.85
N ARG A 55 16.80 9.00 5.58
CA ARG A 55 17.89 8.58 6.45
C ARG A 55 17.82 9.23 7.83
N ARG A 56 17.48 10.52 7.91
CA ARG A 56 17.22 11.23 9.18
C ARG A 56 16.06 10.58 9.97
N GLU A 57 15.09 10.00 9.25
CA GLU A 57 13.98 9.24 9.86
C GLU A 57 14.34 7.75 10.17
N GLY A 58 15.55 7.31 9.85
CA GLY A 58 16.05 5.95 10.12
C GLY A 58 15.82 4.95 9.00
N GLU A 59 15.38 5.37 7.82
CA GLU A 59 15.25 4.53 6.64
C GLU A 59 16.54 4.59 5.79
N VAL A 60 16.95 3.47 5.20
CA VAL A 60 18.20 3.37 4.45
C VAL A 60 17.94 2.82 3.06
N PHE A 61 18.47 3.51 2.05
CA PHE A 61 18.49 3.00 0.69
C PHE A 61 19.65 2.03 0.48
N THR A 62 19.38 0.91 -0.17
CA THR A 62 20.36 -0.11 -0.55
C THR A 62 20.51 -0.16 -2.07
N ALA A 63 21.74 -0.37 -2.54
CA ALA A 63 22.07 -0.53 -3.96
C ALA A 63 22.13 -1.99 -4.38
N GLY A 64 22.01 -2.25 -5.68
CA GLY A 64 22.10 -3.61 -6.25
C GLY A 64 20.79 -4.38 -6.19
N ASN A 65 19.68 -3.67 -6.08
CA ASN A 65 18.36 -4.26 -6.25
C ASN A 65 17.97 -4.34 -7.73
N ASN A 66 17.04 -5.23 -8.03
CA ASN A 66 16.36 -5.33 -9.32
C ASN A 66 14.86 -5.41 -9.09
N VAL A 67 14.10 -4.51 -9.71
CA VAL A 67 12.64 -4.43 -9.58
C VAL A 67 11.98 -4.66 -10.93
N THR A 68 11.05 -5.60 -10.98
CA THR A 68 10.16 -5.82 -12.12
C THR A 68 8.74 -5.42 -11.74
N LEU A 69 8.16 -4.49 -12.50
CA LEU A 69 6.77 -4.06 -12.30
C LEU A 69 5.80 -5.10 -12.85
N LEU A 70 4.80 -5.45 -12.07
CA LEU A 70 3.72 -6.38 -12.41
C LEU A 70 2.42 -5.56 -12.43
N MET A 71 2.06 -5.08 -13.63
CA MET A 71 1.03 -4.06 -13.84
C MET A 71 -0.39 -4.62 -13.95
N THR A 72 -0.54 -5.96 -13.92
CA THR A 72 -1.83 -6.66 -13.99
C THR A 72 -1.85 -7.85 -13.05
N GLY A 73 -3.05 -8.30 -12.65
CA GLY A 73 -3.20 -9.52 -11.87
C GLY A 73 -2.65 -10.74 -12.59
N GLN A 74 -2.85 -10.83 -13.90
CA GLN A 74 -2.31 -11.94 -14.70
C GLN A 74 -0.79 -12.00 -14.62
N GLN A 75 -0.10 -10.87 -14.87
CA GLN A 75 1.37 -10.81 -14.76
C GLN A 75 1.86 -11.20 -13.36
N LYS A 76 1.18 -10.68 -12.32
CA LYS A 76 1.54 -11.00 -10.94
C LYS A 76 1.42 -12.49 -10.64
N PHE A 77 0.30 -13.11 -10.99
CA PHE A 77 0.08 -14.50 -10.60
C PHE A 77 0.90 -15.48 -11.47
N ASP A 78 1.10 -15.20 -12.75
CA ASP A 78 1.96 -16.01 -13.61
C ASP A 78 3.42 -16.00 -13.10
N ASP A 79 3.98 -14.83 -12.81
CA ASP A 79 5.34 -14.68 -12.31
C ASP A 79 5.50 -15.29 -10.91
N LEU A 80 4.59 -14.97 -9.97
CA LEU A 80 4.60 -15.49 -8.61
C LEU A 80 4.51 -17.02 -8.58
N PHE A 81 3.60 -17.61 -9.34
CA PHE A 81 3.42 -19.05 -9.37
C PHE A 81 4.62 -19.77 -9.98
N ALA A 82 5.23 -19.19 -11.02
CA ALA A 82 6.45 -19.70 -11.60
C ALA A 82 7.62 -19.67 -10.59
N ALA A 83 7.76 -18.58 -9.85
CA ALA A 83 8.80 -18.46 -8.81
C ALA A 83 8.58 -19.46 -7.65
N ILE A 84 7.34 -19.61 -7.16
CA ILE A 84 7.03 -20.55 -6.07
C ILE A 84 7.32 -21.99 -6.50
N ARG A 85 7.00 -22.39 -7.75
CA ARG A 85 7.33 -23.74 -8.25
C ARG A 85 8.83 -24.04 -8.23
N GLN A 86 9.68 -23.02 -8.30
CA GLN A 86 11.15 -23.15 -8.26
C GLN A 86 11.74 -23.08 -6.83
N ALA A 87 10.91 -22.78 -5.83
CA ALA A 87 11.33 -22.68 -4.43
C ALA A 87 11.98 -23.99 -3.95
N ARG A 88 13.07 -23.87 -3.16
CA ARG A 88 13.85 -25.01 -2.66
C ARG A 88 13.92 -25.08 -1.14
N HIS A 89 13.75 -23.95 -0.45
CA HIS A 89 13.97 -23.85 1.00
C HIS A 89 12.73 -23.33 1.72
N SER A 90 12.19 -22.18 1.30
CA SER A 90 11.09 -21.55 2.01
C SER A 90 10.21 -20.68 1.11
N VAL A 91 8.92 -20.61 1.45
CA VAL A 91 7.98 -19.63 0.90
C VAL A 91 7.24 -19.02 2.07
N HIS A 92 7.41 -17.72 2.28
CA HIS A 92 6.78 -16.94 3.33
C HIS A 92 5.79 -15.97 2.70
N LEU A 93 4.53 -15.99 3.15
CA LEU A 93 3.46 -15.17 2.60
C LEU A 93 2.76 -14.37 3.71
N GLU A 94 2.55 -13.09 3.49
CA GLU A 94 1.81 -12.20 4.37
C GLU A 94 0.83 -11.40 3.52
N TYR A 95 -0.48 -11.60 3.73
CA TYR A 95 -1.51 -10.93 2.95
C TYR A 95 -2.64 -10.40 3.85
N PHE A 96 -3.26 -9.30 3.46
CA PHE A 96 -4.47 -8.83 4.10
C PHE A 96 -5.60 -9.86 3.97
N ASN A 97 -5.78 -10.45 2.77
CA ASN A 97 -6.66 -11.58 2.60
C ASN A 97 -6.20 -12.56 1.51
N PHE A 98 -6.55 -13.83 1.71
CA PHE A 98 -6.67 -14.85 0.69
C PHE A 98 -8.15 -15.09 0.46
N ARG A 99 -8.64 -14.89 -0.75
CA ARG A 99 -10.01 -15.17 -1.06
C ARG A 99 -10.18 -16.66 -1.39
N ASN A 100 -11.27 -17.28 -0.96
CA ASN A 100 -11.56 -18.68 -1.29
C ASN A 100 -12.13 -18.80 -2.72
N ASP A 101 -11.27 -18.52 -3.72
CA ASP A 101 -11.59 -18.52 -5.15
C ASP A 101 -10.52 -19.27 -5.97
N SER A 102 -10.64 -19.28 -7.30
CA SER A 102 -9.83 -20.13 -8.17
C SER A 102 -8.33 -19.83 -8.06
N ILE A 103 -7.94 -18.56 -8.05
CA ILE A 103 -6.53 -18.14 -7.95
C ILE A 103 -5.93 -18.51 -6.60
N ALA A 104 -6.66 -18.31 -5.51
CA ALA A 104 -6.16 -18.67 -4.19
C ALA A 104 -6.06 -20.20 -4.04
N MET A 105 -7.02 -20.95 -4.57
CA MET A 105 -6.94 -22.41 -4.54
C MET A 105 -5.77 -22.94 -5.36
N LEU A 106 -5.52 -22.37 -6.55
CA LEU A 106 -4.34 -22.72 -7.36
C LEU A 106 -3.02 -22.38 -6.63
N LEU A 107 -2.95 -21.21 -5.97
CA LEU A 107 -1.81 -20.88 -5.12
C LEU A 107 -1.59 -21.93 -4.04
N PHE A 108 -2.64 -22.30 -3.29
CA PHE A 108 -2.54 -23.28 -2.21
C PHE A 108 -2.17 -24.67 -2.72
N ASP A 109 -2.60 -25.07 -3.93
CA ASP A 109 -2.19 -26.34 -4.55
C ASP A 109 -0.68 -26.34 -4.85
N ILE A 110 -0.15 -25.24 -5.40
CA ILE A 110 1.28 -25.09 -5.65
C ILE A 110 2.08 -25.11 -4.33
N LEU A 111 1.61 -24.38 -3.31
CA LEU A 111 2.25 -24.33 -2.00
C LEU A 111 2.24 -25.69 -1.31
N ALA A 112 1.15 -26.46 -1.38
CA ALA A 112 1.07 -27.80 -0.82
C ALA A 112 2.00 -28.78 -1.54
N ALA A 113 2.12 -28.71 -2.87
CA ALA A 113 3.10 -29.49 -3.62
C ALA A 113 4.53 -29.19 -3.16
N LYS A 114 4.88 -27.91 -2.96
CA LYS A 114 6.20 -27.50 -2.45
C LYS A 114 6.42 -27.94 -1.00
N ALA A 115 5.40 -27.90 -0.14
CA ALA A 115 5.47 -28.41 1.23
C ALA A 115 5.74 -29.94 1.24
N ALA A 116 5.12 -30.70 0.34
CA ALA A 116 5.37 -32.13 0.18
C ALA A 116 6.82 -32.44 -0.31
N GLU A 117 7.44 -31.50 -1.03
CA GLU A 117 8.87 -31.57 -1.41
C GLU A 117 9.82 -31.17 -0.25
N GLY A 118 9.30 -30.77 0.92
CA GLY A 118 10.09 -30.37 2.09
C GLY A 118 10.37 -28.88 2.19
N VAL A 119 9.82 -28.03 1.29
CA VAL A 119 9.92 -26.57 1.38
C VAL A 119 9.11 -26.07 2.58
N LYS A 120 9.69 -25.17 3.38
CA LYS A 120 9.00 -24.55 4.53
C LYS A 120 8.02 -23.49 4.06
N VAL A 121 6.73 -23.81 4.07
CA VAL A 121 5.65 -22.91 3.63
C VAL A 121 4.95 -22.31 4.85
N ARG A 122 5.08 -20.99 5.03
CA ARG A 122 4.45 -20.22 6.12
C ARG A 122 3.61 -19.08 5.56
N ALA A 123 2.39 -18.92 6.08
CA ALA A 123 1.46 -17.90 5.62
C ALA A 123 0.77 -17.16 6.78
N LEU A 124 0.64 -15.85 6.64
CA LEU A 124 -0.16 -14.99 7.51
C LEU A 124 -1.29 -14.34 6.72
N TYR A 125 -2.47 -14.25 7.33
CA TYR A 125 -3.58 -13.46 6.80
C TYR A 125 -4.23 -12.63 7.89
N ASP A 126 -4.71 -11.44 7.55
CA ASP A 126 -5.37 -10.56 8.51
C ASP A 126 -6.79 -11.03 8.83
N ALA A 127 -7.16 -11.05 10.12
CA ALA A 127 -8.48 -11.51 10.57
C ALA A 127 -9.62 -10.67 10.01
N PHE A 128 -9.48 -9.33 9.99
CA PHE A 128 -10.48 -8.44 9.45
C PHE A 128 -10.52 -8.54 7.91
N GLY A 129 -9.36 -8.57 7.27
CA GLY A 129 -9.26 -8.73 5.82
C GLY A 129 -9.93 -10.00 5.34
N ASN A 130 -9.73 -11.11 6.07
CA ASN A 130 -10.40 -12.37 5.75
C ASN A 130 -11.91 -12.30 5.99
N SER A 131 -12.36 -11.78 7.14
CA SER A 131 -13.78 -11.78 7.52
C SER A 131 -14.61 -10.77 6.72
N SER A 132 -14.01 -9.70 6.21
CA SER A 132 -14.69 -8.65 5.47
C SER A 132 -14.93 -8.98 3.98
N ASN A 133 -14.26 -9.99 3.44
CA ASN A 133 -14.47 -10.41 2.06
C ASN A 133 -15.66 -11.36 1.91
N ASN A 134 -16.26 -11.43 0.72
CA ASN A 134 -17.46 -12.22 0.47
C ASN A 134 -17.18 -13.74 0.24
N GLN A 135 -15.92 -14.14 0.16
CA GLN A 135 -15.48 -15.55 0.05
C GLN A 135 -14.31 -15.80 1.03
N PRO A 136 -14.54 -15.75 2.36
CA PRO A 136 -13.49 -15.90 3.34
C PRO A 136 -12.98 -17.33 3.45
N LEU A 137 -11.71 -17.49 3.79
CA LEU A 137 -11.21 -18.76 4.30
C LEU A 137 -11.86 -19.07 5.64
N ARG A 138 -12.63 -20.16 5.71
CA ARG A 138 -13.29 -20.63 6.93
C ARG A 138 -12.37 -21.59 7.70
N ARG A 139 -12.67 -21.85 8.96
CA ARG A 139 -11.89 -22.77 9.81
C ARG A 139 -11.62 -24.15 9.17
N LYS A 140 -12.59 -24.69 8.41
CA LYS A 140 -12.41 -25.95 7.68
C LYS A 140 -11.30 -25.84 6.63
N HIS A 141 -11.28 -24.75 5.83
CA HIS A 141 -10.28 -24.54 4.81
C HIS A 141 -8.88 -24.37 5.43
N ILE A 142 -8.77 -23.61 6.53
CA ILE A 142 -7.50 -23.44 7.26
C ILE A 142 -6.97 -24.77 7.78
N ARG A 143 -7.84 -25.65 8.31
CA ARG A 143 -7.45 -26.98 8.76
C ARG A 143 -6.94 -27.82 7.59
N GLU A 144 -7.68 -27.87 6.49
CA GLU A 144 -7.29 -28.59 5.27
C GLU A 144 -5.92 -28.11 4.72
N LEU A 145 -5.66 -26.80 4.73
CA LEU A 145 -4.37 -26.24 4.32
C LEU A 145 -3.23 -26.69 5.23
N ARG A 146 -3.45 -26.71 6.55
CA ARG A 146 -2.48 -27.21 7.53
C ARG A 146 -2.18 -28.69 7.36
N GLU A 147 -3.22 -29.52 7.12
CA GLU A 147 -3.08 -30.94 6.83
C GLU A 147 -2.26 -31.19 5.54
N ARG A 148 -2.26 -30.24 4.62
CA ARG A 148 -1.45 -30.24 3.39
C ARG A 148 -0.04 -29.65 3.57
N GLY A 149 0.38 -29.37 4.80
CA GLY A 149 1.73 -28.89 5.11
C GLY A 149 1.94 -27.39 4.99
N ILE A 150 0.89 -26.60 4.84
CA ILE A 150 0.96 -25.13 4.83
C ILE A 150 0.75 -24.62 6.25
N ASP A 151 1.79 -24.03 6.86
CA ASP A 151 1.69 -23.46 8.20
C ASP A 151 1.09 -22.05 8.11
N ILE A 152 -0.25 -21.97 8.26
CA ILE A 152 -1.04 -20.75 8.06
C ILE A 152 -1.67 -20.26 9.34
N HIS A 153 -1.51 -18.96 9.66
CA HIS A 153 -2.01 -18.33 10.87
C HIS A 153 -2.75 -17.02 10.62
N GLU A 154 -3.66 -16.70 11.51
CA GLU A 154 -4.47 -15.50 11.51
C GLU A 154 -3.76 -14.38 12.27
N PHE A 155 -3.54 -13.25 11.61
CA PHE A 155 -2.97 -12.05 12.23
C PHE A 155 -4.07 -11.29 12.98
N ASP A 156 -3.83 -11.05 14.27
CA ASP A 156 -4.64 -10.24 15.18
C ASP A 156 -6.14 -10.58 15.15
N PRO A 157 -6.54 -11.79 15.63
CA PRO A 157 -7.93 -12.23 15.67
C PRO A 157 -8.83 -11.28 16.43
N ILE A 158 -9.97 -10.89 15.85
CA ILE A 158 -10.97 -10.05 16.51
C ILE A 158 -11.79 -10.92 17.44
N ARG A 159 -11.66 -10.70 18.76
CA ARG A 159 -12.36 -11.45 19.81
C ARG A 159 -13.18 -10.51 20.69
N PHE A 160 -14.47 -10.82 20.85
CA PHE A 160 -15.29 -10.11 21.81
C PHE A 160 -14.77 -10.37 23.26
N PRO A 161 -14.72 -9.37 24.14
CA PRO A 161 -15.19 -7.98 24.01
C PRO A 161 -14.12 -7.00 23.45
N TRP A 162 -12.95 -7.47 23.02
CA TRP A 162 -11.78 -6.66 22.60
C TRP A 162 -11.94 -6.14 21.18
N ILE A 163 -12.95 -5.31 20.93
CA ILE A 163 -13.19 -4.68 19.63
C ILE A 163 -12.15 -3.60 19.25
N ASN A 164 -11.30 -3.20 20.19
CA ASN A 164 -10.19 -2.29 19.95
C ASN A 164 -9.17 -2.81 18.92
N HIS A 165 -9.12 -4.10 18.66
CA HIS A 165 -8.32 -4.73 17.61
C HIS A 165 -8.86 -4.50 16.18
N ILE A 166 -9.91 -3.70 15.97
CA ILE A 166 -10.37 -3.26 14.65
C ILE A 166 -9.35 -2.34 13.98
N PHE A 167 -8.56 -1.60 14.76
CA PHE A 167 -7.47 -0.76 14.28
C PHE A 167 -6.13 -1.50 14.33
N GLY A 168 -5.19 -1.09 13.47
CA GLY A 168 -3.87 -1.73 13.40
C GLY A 168 -3.90 -3.05 12.64
N ARG A 169 -4.66 -3.10 11.54
CA ARG A 169 -4.77 -4.27 10.67
C ARG A 169 -3.54 -4.46 9.82
N ASP A 170 -3.22 -5.69 9.46
CA ASP A 170 -2.11 -5.99 8.59
C ASP A 170 -2.53 -5.86 7.12
N HIS A 171 -2.27 -4.68 6.57
CA HIS A 171 -2.60 -4.39 5.18
C HIS A 171 -1.42 -4.61 4.23
N ARG A 172 -0.31 -5.17 4.69
CA ARG A 172 0.85 -5.52 3.87
C ARG A 172 0.54 -6.69 2.94
N LYS A 173 1.27 -6.79 1.85
CA LYS A 173 1.29 -7.90 0.92
C LYS A 173 2.74 -8.20 0.64
N ILE A 174 3.24 -9.26 1.24
CA ILE A 174 4.64 -9.67 1.16
C ILE A 174 4.70 -11.15 0.82
N VAL A 175 5.50 -11.51 -0.17
CA VAL A 175 5.95 -12.89 -0.37
C VAL A 175 7.46 -12.87 -0.43
N VAL A 176 8.11 -13.80 0.25
CA VAL A 176 9.56 -14.02 0.13
C VAL A 176 9.81 -15.50 -0.17
N ILE A 177 10.58 -15.75 -1.22
CA ILE A 177 10.91 -17.09 -1.71
C ILE A 177 12.42 -17.29 -1.56
N ASP A 178 12.81 -18.30 -0.79
CA ASP A 178 14.20 -18.71 -0.54
C ASP A 178 15.13 -17.57 -0.05
N GLY A 179 14.56 -16.47 0.49
CA GLY A 179 15.31 -15.26 0.84
C GLY A 179 15.96 -14.54 -0.36
N GLN A 180 15.58 -14.86 -1.59
CA GLN A 180 16.22 -14.34 -2.81
C GLN A 180 15.28 -13.50 -3.67
N ILE A 181 14.00 -13.85 -3.70
CA ILE A 181 12.98 -13.16 -4.47
C ILE A 181 11.90 -12.68 -3.50
N ALA A 182 11.47 -11.44 -3.62
CA ALA A 182 10.33 -10.94 -2.88
C ALA A 182 9.27 -10.31 -3.81
N TYR A 183 8.04 -10.27 -3.32
CA TYR A 183 6.91 -9.60 -3.97
C TYR A 183 6.25 -8.66 -2.96
N THR A 184 5.91 -7.46 -3.41
CA THR A 184 5.11 -6.50 -2.64
C THR A 184 4.31 -5.58 -3.55
N GLY A 185 3.26 -4.93 -3.01
CA GLY A 185 2.39 -4.03 -3.78
C GLY A 185 0.97 -3.98 -3.24
N GLY A 186 0.02 -3.59 -4.10
CA GLY A 186 -1.39 -3.40 -3.71
C GLY A 186 -2.26 -4.66 -3.76
N MET A 187 -1.88 -5.66 -4.57
CA MET A 187 -2.74 -6.81 -4.88
C MET A 187 -2.76 -7.87 -3.77
N ASN A 188 -3.94 -8.25 -3.31
CA ASN A 188 -4.17 -9.48 -2.53
C ASN A 188 -4.17 -10.72 -3.45
N VAL A 189 -4.64 -11.86 -2.93
CA VAL A 189 -4.83 -13.10 -3.71
C VAL A 189 -6.32 -13.31 -3.95
N ALA A 190 -6.77 -12.96 -5.18
CA ALA A 190 -8.17 -13.06 -5.58
C ALA A 190 -8.33 -13.02 -7.10
N ASP A 191 -9.38 -13.72 -7.62
CA ASP A 191 -9.71 -13.78 -9.04
C ASP A 191 -9.99 -12.39 -9.65
N TYR A 192 -10.56 -11.48 -8.87
CA TYR A 192 -10.98 -10.17 -9.40
C TYR A 192 -9.83 -9.29 -9.88
N TYR A 193 -8.59 -9.54 -9.49
CA TYR A 193 -7.42 -8.86 -10.08
C TYR A 193 -7.18 -9.23 -11.55
N ILE A 194 -7.76 -10.35 -12.01
CA ILE A 194 -7.72 -10.80 -13.42
C ILE A 194 -9.05 -10.48 -14.10
N THR A 195 -10.16 -10.86 -13.47
CA THR A 195 -11.49 -10.86 -14.10
C THR A 195 -12.31 -9.61 -13.84
N GLY A 196 -11.89 -8.76 -12.87
CA GLY A 196 -12.72 -7.67 -12.36
C GLY A 196 -13.91 -8.17 -11.54
N THR A 197 -14.85 -7.27 -11.28
CA THR A 197 -16.12 -7.59 -10.61
C THR A 197 -17.31 -6.94 -11.33
N PRO A 198 -18.53 -7.50 -11.24
CA PRO A 198 -19.73 -6.88 -11.82
C PRO A 198 -20.01 -5.46 -11.26
N ALA A 199 -19.57 -5.17 -10.02
CA ALA A 199 -19.85 -3.91 -9.35
C ALA A 199 -18.97 -2.75 -9.82
N VAL A 200 -17.68 -3.02 -10.15
CA VAL A 200 -16.71 -1.98 -10.47
C VAL A 200 -16.01 -2.18 -11.82
N GLY A 201 -16.35 -3.21 -12.58
CA GLY A 201 -15.70 -3.55 -13.84
C GLY A 201 -14.31 -4.13 -13.64
N ALA A 202 -13.37 -3.77 -14.51
CA ALA A 202 -11.97 -4.18 -14.40
C ALA A 202 -11.37 -3.70 -13.07
N TRP A 203 -10.54 -4.56 -12.46
CA TRP A 203 -9.81 -4.22 -11.23
C TRP A 203 -8.34 -4.06 -11.57
N ARG A 204 -7.88 -2.83 -11.57
CA ARG A 204 -6.50 -2.48 -11.89
C ARG A 204 -5.71 -2.20 -10.62
N ASP A 205 -4.60 -2.87 -10.44
CA ASP A 205 -3.69 -2.66 -9.31
C ASP A 205 -2.24 -2.94 -9.73
N MET A 206 -1.28 -2.65 -8.87
CA MET A 206 0.14 -2.77 -9.10
C MET A 206 0.79 -3.70 -8.07
N HIS A 207 1.74 -4.49 -8.54
CA HIS A 207 2.65 -5.27 -7.70
C HIS A 207 4.07 -5.17 -8.28
N CYS A 208 5.07 -5.56 -7.52
CA CYS A 208 6.42 -5.71 -8.03
C CYS A 208 7.08 -6.99 -7.50
N ARG A 209 7.96 -7.54 -8.32
CA ARG A 209 8.97 -8.52 -7.95
C ARG A 209 10.26 -7.77 -7.64
N LEU A 210 10.95 -8.18 -6.60
CA LEU A 210 12.19 -7.61 -6.10
C LEU A 210 13.23 -8.71 -5.93
N GLU A 211 14.45 -8.45 -6.36
CA GLU A 211 15.64 -9.22 -6.11
C GLU A 211 16.73 -8.28 -5.58
N GLY A 212 17.59 -8.77 -4.70
CA GLY A 212 18.67 -7.97 -4.12
C GLY A 212 18.55 -7.73 -2.62
N PRO A 213 19.31 -6.77 -2.05
CA PRO A 213 19.43 -6.59 -0.60
C PRO A 213 18.12 -6.28 0.13
N GLU A 214 17.16 -5.58 -0.51
CA GLU A 214 15.89 -5.25 0.11
C GLU A 214 14.96 -6.46 0.33
N VAL A 215 15.23 -7.60 -0.30
CA VAL A 215 14.56 -8.89 0.02
C VAL A 215 14.74 -9.23 1.49
N ASP A 216 15.94 -9.03 2.05
CA ASP A 216 16.22 -9.26 3.48
C ASP A 216 15.36 -8.37 4.39
N THR A 217 15.08 -7.13 3.97
CA THR A 217 14.25 -6.21 4.74
C THR A 217 12.80 -6.70 4.79
N LEU A 218 12.24 -7.13 3.66
CA LEU A 218 10.89 -7.73 3.60
C LEU A 218 10.83 -9.05 4.38
N GLN A 219 11.88 -9.88 4.31
CA GLN A 219 11.98 -11.11 5.10
C GLN A 219 11.95 -10.83 6.61
N LYS A 220 12.69 -9.83 7.08
CA LYS A 220 12.69 -9.41 8.50
C LYS A 220 11.33 -8.87 8.95
N ILE A 221 10.59 -8.20 8.06
CA ILE A 221 9.22 -7.74 8.34
C ILE A 221 8.32 -8.96 8.58
N PHE A 222 8.35 -9.94 7.68
CA PHE A 222 7.61 -11.19 7.84
C PHE A 222 7.95 -11.90 9.15
N PHE A 223 9.23 -12.03 9.50
CA PHE A 223 9.65 -12.70 10.74
C PHE A 223 9.12 -12.01 11.99
N ARG A 224 9.08 -10.68 12.01
CA ARG A 224 8.46 -9.94 13.12
C ARG A 224 6.97 -10.20 13.24
N ALA A 225 6.27 -10.22 12.10
CA ALA A 225 4.84 -10.54 12.04
C ALA A 225 4.58 -11.98 12.50
N TRP A 226 5.39 -12.94 12.03
CA TRP A 226 5.34 -14.34 12.42
C TRP A 226 5.53 -14.51 13.93
N LYS A 227 6.61 -13.95 14.47
CA LYS A 227 6.89 -13.99 15.93
C LYS A 227 5.75 -13.38 16.75
N LYS A 228 5.17 -12.26 16.29
CA LYS A 228 4.02 -11.64 16.95
C LYS A 228 2.82 -12.57 17.01
N VAL A 229 2.55 -13.33 15.96
CA VAL A 229 1.34 -14.17 15.83
C VAL A 229 1.51 -15.52 16.51
N THR A 230 2.67 -16.15 16.33
CA THR A 230 2.92 -17.54 16.77
C THR A 230 3.73 -17.64 18.06
N GLY A 231 4.49 -16.59 18.40
CA GLY A 231 5.50 -16.62 19.46
C GLY A 231 6.84 -17.23 19.03
N GLU A 232 6.90 -17.86 17.84
CA GLU A 232 8.09 -18.53 17.33
C GLU A 232 9.05 -17.54 16.66
N ASP A 233 10.32 -17.56 17.03
CA ASP A 233 11.37 -16.79 16.37
C ASP A 233 12.06 -17.66 15.30
N ILE A 234 11.71 -17.39 14.04
CA ILE A 234 12.26 -18.11 12.87
C ILE A 234 13.35 -17.30 12.14
N GLY A 235 13.80 -16.19 12.73
CA GLY A 235 14.78 -15.27 12.15
C GLY A 235 16.19 -15.83 12.16
N THR A 236 16.42 -16.95 11.48
CA THR A 236 17.74 -17.60 11.35
C THR A 236 18.48 -17.13 10.10
N GLU A 237 19.82 -17.22 10.11
CA GLU A 237 20.67 -16.86 8.96
C GLU A 237 20.36 -17.65 7.68
N GLY A 238 19.80 -18.86 7.80
CA GLY A 238 19.47 -19.72 6.68
C GLY A 238 18.41 -19.18 5.72
N TYR A 239 17.67 -18.14 6.12
CA TYR A 239 16.62 -17.50 5.31
C TYR A 239 17.08 -16.20 4.63
N PHE A 240 18.29 -15.74 4.85
CA PHE A 240 18.81 -14.52 4.27
C PHE A 240 19.75 -14.81 3.09
N ASN A 241 19.69 -13.94 2.08
CA ASN A 241 20.62 -13.97 0.96
C ASN A 241 21.97 -13.35 1.37
N GLY A 242 22.76 -14.08 2.18
CA GLY A 242 24.03 -13.60 2.75
C GLY A 242 25.14 -13.30 1.73
N LYS A 243 24.86 -13.37 0.41
CA LYS A 243 25.85 -13.17 -0.65
C LYS A 243 25.81 -11.80 -1.31
N THR A 244 24.77 -10.99 -1.07
CA THR A 244 24.67 -9.67 -1.69
C THR A 244 25.20 -8.63 -0.72
N PRO A 245 26.32 -7.94 -1.03
CA PRO A 245 26.82 -6.85 -0.19
C PRO A 245 25.74 -5.77 -0.09
N ARG A 246 25.43 -5.35 1.15
CA ARG A 246 24.59 -4.17 1.37
C ARG A 246 25.45 -2.94 1.16
N TYR A 247 25.22 -2.22 0.10
CA TYR A 247 25.77 -0.89 -0.08
C TYR A 247 24.73 0.11 0.42
N GLU A 248 25.00 0.76 1.54
CA GLU A 248 24.18 1.85 2.04
C GLU A 248 24.48 3.11 1.23
N TYR A 249 23.45 3.71 0.63
CA TYR A 249 23.57 5.00 -0.03
C TYR A 249 23.63 6.12 1.02
N ASN A 250 24.77 6.78 1.13
CA ASN A 250 25.01 7.81 2.12
C ASN A 250 24.63 9.23 1.66
N GLY A 251 24.04 9.41 0.48
CA GLY A 251 23.55 10.71 -0.03
C GLY A 251 24.61 11.72 -0.46
N LEU A 252 25.87 11.52 -0.09
CA LEU A 252 26.97 12.42 -0.37
C LEU A 252 28.16 11.63 -0.92
N LYS A 253 28.51 11.90 -2.18
CA LYS A 253 29.75 11.51 -2.88
C LYS A 253 30.44 10.26 -2.34
N GLU A 254 30.03 9.08 -2.76
CA GLU A 254 30.96 7.96 -2.74
C GLU A 254 32.04 8.18 -3.80
N ASN A 255 33.29 8.05 -3.37
CA ASN A 255 34.49 8.20 -4.17
C ASN A 255 34.38 7.46 -5.51
N GLY A 256 34.10 8.18 -6.62
CA GLY A 256 34.44 7.79 -7.96
C GLY A 256 33.76 6.58 -8.61
N ALA A 257 32.84 5.89 -7.93
CA ALA A 257 32.03 4.85 -8.57
C ALA A 257 30.71 5.48 -9.03
N ASP A 258 30.45 5.42 -10.33
CA ASP A 258 29.24 5.91 -10.94
C ASP A 258 28.02 5.14 -10.39
N THR A 259 27.37 5.71 -9.37
CA THR A 259 26.14 5.14 -8.75
C THR A 259 24.91 5.39 -9.64
N ALA A 260 25.08 6.10 -10.76
CA ALA A 260 24.03 6.49 -11.68
C ALA A 260 23.32 5.28 -12.34
N ASP A 261 23.97 4.11 -12.40
CA ASP A 261 23.43 2.91 -13.02
C ASP A 261 22.91 1.85 -12.02
N ARG A 262 22.93 2.13 -10.72
CA ARG A 262 22.48 1.17 -9.71
C ARG A 262 21.13 1.57 -9.15
N MET A 263 20.13 0.70 -9.33
CA MET A 263 18.82 0.86 -8.72
C MET A 263 18.93 0.89 -7.20
N LEU A 264 18.51 2.00 -6.59
CA LEU A 264 18.45 2.17 -5.14
C LEU A 264 17.04 1.92 -4.65
N CYS A 265 16.89 1.08 -3.64
CA CYS A 265 15.59 0.78 -3.04
C CYS A 265 15.63 0.94 -1.53
N ALA A 266 14.50 1.35 -0.95
CA ALA A 266 14.25 1.33 0.49
C ALA A 266 12.85 0.80 0.77
N THR A 267 12.73 -0.10 1.73
CA THR A 267 11.44 -0.63 2.18
C THR A 267 10.90 0.23 3.31
N ILE A 268 9.91 1.06 3.02
CA ILE A 268 9.24 1.92 3.99
C ILE A 268 8.15 1.12 4.69
N ASN A 269 8.42 0.70 5.92
CA ASN A 269 7.52 -0.16 6.67
C ASN A 269 6.89 0.57 7.84
N ARG A 270 5.56 0.62 7.87
CA ARG A 270 4.82 1.14 9.00
C ARG A 270 4.36 0.01 9.91
N GLU A 271 4.79 0.08 11.16
CA GLU A 271 4.30 -0.75 12.27
C GLU A 271 3.79 0.17 13.38
N PRO A 272 2.56 -0.01 13.91
CA PRO A 272 1.94 0.92 14.86
C PRO A 272 2.78 1.29 16.07
N HIS A 273 3.60 0.36 16.58
CA HIS A 273 4.41 0.56 17.79
C HIS A 273 5.90 0.76 17.52
N ARG A 274 6.39 0.43 16.30
CA ARG A 274 7.82 0.48 15.97
C ARG A 274 8.17 1.67 15.07
N SER A 275 7.43 1.84 13.98
CA SER A 275 7.65 2.88 12.97
C SER A 275 6.33 3.58 12.60
N PRO A 276 5.61 4.18 13.57
CA PRO A 276 4.24 4.67 13.38
C PRO A 276 4.12 5.82 12.40
N LYS A 277 5.22 6.45 12.03
CA LYS A 277 5.25 7.62 11.15
C LYS A 277 5.86 7.34 9.77
N ALA A 278 6.51 6.19 9.54
CA ALA A 278 7.36 5.92 8.38
C ALA A 278 6.69 6.27 7.03
N VAL A 279 5.57 5.64 6.67
CA VAL A 279 4.90 5.93 5.39
C VAL A 279 4.37 7.36 5.30
N ARG A 280 3.93 7.96 6.41
CA ARG A 280 3.45 9.35 6.44
C ARG A 280 4.60 10.34 6.22
N GLN A 281 5.77 10.11 6.81
CA GLN A 281 6.96 10.92 6.60
C GLN A 281 7.47 10.73 5.18
N PHE A 282 7.53 9.49 4.68
CA PHE A 282 7.88 9.23 3.29
C PHE A 282 7.04 10.07 2.31
N TYR A 283 5.70 9.99 2.37
CA TYR A 283 4.85 10.79 1.48
C TYR A 283 5.01 12.29 1.68
N TYR A 284 5.24 12.72 2.91
CA TYR A 284 5.46 14.14 3.18
C TYR A 284 6.74 14.63 2.50
N HIS A 285 7.88 13.95 2.69
CA HIS A 285 9.15 14.30 2.06
C HIS A 285 9.06 14.18 0.54
N ALA A 286 8.53 13.08 0.01
CA ALA A 286 8.36 12.89 -1.43
C ALA A 286 7.59 14.04 -2.12
N ILE A 287 6.60 14.60 -1.43
CA ILE A 287 5.80 15.73 -1.96
C ILE A 287 6.51 17.06 -1.72
N SER A 288 7.13 17.24 -0.55
CA SER A 288 7.77 18.51 -0.18
C SER A 288 9.06 18.78 -0.96
N ASP A 289 9.81 17.72 -1.31
CA ASP A 289 11.10 17.80 -1.99
C ASP A 289 10.96 17.86 -3.52
N ALA A 290 9.76 17.62 -4.03
CA ALA A 290 9.47 17.69 -5.46
C ALA A 290 9.77 19.09 -6.03
N LYS A 291 10.44 19.13 -7.20
CA LYS A 291 10.89 20.35 -7.88
C LYS A 291 10.10 20.65 -9.16
N ASP A 292 9.59 19.60 -9.85
CA ASP A 292 8.99 19.73 -11.18
C ASP A 292 7.59 19.09 -11.24
N THR A 293 7.48 17.79 -10.95
CA THR A 293 6.26 17.04 -11.23
C THR A 293 5.98 15.98 -10.18
N ILE A 294 4.75 15.94 -9.70
CA ILE A 294 4.20 14.84 -8.90
C ILE A 294 3.06 14.18 -9.69
N ARG A 295 3.15 12.87 -9.91
CA ARG A 295 2.04 12.04 -10.40
C ARG A 295 1.67 11.02 -9.34
N LEU A 296 0.38 10.95 -9.01
CA LEU A 296 -0.13 10.12 -7.93
C LEU A 296 -1.36 9.35 -8.39
N ILE A 297 -1.39 8.04 -8.13
CA ILE A 297 -2.60 7.21 -8.28
C ILE A 297 -2.92 6.62 -6.91
N ASN A 298 -4.13 6.83 -6.44
CA ASN A 298 -4.58 6.25 -5.17
C ASN A 298 -6.11 6.10 -5.14
N PRO A 299 -6.66 4.93 -4.73
CA PRO A 299 -8.11 4.69 -4.75
C PRO A 299 -8.86 5.48 -3.68
N TYR A 300 -8.26 5.69 -2.50
CA TYR A 300 -8.91 6.27 -1.33
C TYR A 300 -8.22 7.56 -0.90
N LEU A 301 -8.52 8.64 -1.65
CA LEU A 301 -7.92 9.95 -1.42
C LEU A 301 -8.68 10.72 -0.32
N THR A 302 -8.63 10.18 0.92
CA THR A 302 -9.26 10.83 2.09
C THR A 302 -8.21 11.51 2.99
N LEU A 303 -7.35 12.26 2.38
CA LEU A 303 -6.09 12.84 2.85
C LEU A 303 -6.12 13.42 4.27
N ILE A 304 -5.13 13.03 5.06
CA ILE A 304 -4.82 13.73 6.32
C ILE A 304 -4.35 15.18 6.05
N PRO A 305 -4.57 16.13 6.97
CA PRO A 305 -4.23 17.55 6.76
C PRO A 305 -2.78 17.80 6.35
N LYS A 306 -1.81 17.06 6.92
CA LYS A 306 -0.37 17.22 6.60
C LYS A 306 -0.10 16.94 5.10
N ILE A 307 -0.60 15.82 4.57
CA ILE A 307 -0.38 15.45 3.15
C ILE A 307 -1.16 16.36 2.21
N ARG A 308 -2.40 16.72 2.56
CA ARG A 308 -3.18 17.66 1.75
C ARG A 308 -2.48 19.02 1.64
N ARG A 309 -1.93 19.54 2.74
CA ARG A 309 -1.19 20.81 2.75
C ARG A 309 0.08 20.67 1.89
N ALA A 310 0.87 19.64 2.07
CA ALA A 310 2.08 19.42 1.27
C ALA A 310 1.80 19.43 -0.25
N LEU A 311 0.69 18.80 -0.72
CA LEU A 311 0.28 18.85 -2.12
C LEU A 311 -0.08 20.26 -2.59
N THR A 312 -0.78 21.05 -1.78
CA THR A 312 -1.11 22.44 -2.15
C THR A 312 0.10 23.35 -2.13
N ASP A 313 0.99 23.18 -1.16
CA ASP A 313 2.24 23.93 -1.06
C ASP A 313 3.17 23.59 -2.25
N ALA A 314 3.17 22.34 -2.73
CA ALA A 314 3.90 21.94 -3.94
C ALA A 314 3.39 22.72 -5.18
N VAL A 315 2.07 22.85 -5.36
CA VAL A 315 1.50 23.67 -6.43
C VAL A 315 1.92 25.15 -6.29
N GLU A 316 1.89 25.68 -5.07
CA GLU A 316 2.30 27.08 -4.80
C GLU A 316 3.79 27.31 -5.10
N ARG A 317 4.64 26.27 -4.99
CA ARG A 317 6.05 26.30 -5.43
C ARG A 317 6.23 26.17 -6.96
N GLY A 318 5.16 25.95 -7.72
CA GLY A 318 5.21 25.78 -9.18
C GLY A 318 5.31 24.32 -9.64
N VAL A 319 5.26 23.34 -8.72
CA VAL A 319 5.29 21.92 -9.06
C VAL A 319 3.97 21.49 -9.72
N THR A 320 4.05 20.79 -10.84
CA THR A 320 2.86 20.21 -11.50
C THR A 320 2.38 18.98 -10.74
N VAL A 321 1.24 19.09 -10.06
CA VAL A 321 0.64 18.00 -9.28
C VAL A 321 -0.51 17.37 -10.05
N GLN A 322 -0.34 16.11 -10.48
CA GLN A 322 -1.34 15.32 -11.21
C GLN A 322 -1.80 14.14 -10.36
N ILE A 323 -3.10 14.01 -10.16
CA ILE A 323 -3.70 12.97 -9.32
C ILE A 323 -4.73 12.20 -10.13
N MET A 324 -4.64 10.88 -10.12
CA MET A 324 -5.64 9.99 -10.72
C MET A 324 -6.37 9.21 -9.64
N VAL A 325 -7.70 9.20 -9.74
CA VAL A 325 -8.63 8.41 -8.93
C VAL A 325 -9.57 7.62 -9.82
N ALA A 326 -10.21 6.58 -9.31
CA ALA A 326 -11.21 5.83 -10.06
C ALA A 326 -12.61 6.41 -9.90
N GLU A 327 -13.46 6.33 -10.95
CA GLU A 327 -14.88 6.67 -10.83
C GLU A 327 -15.64 5.63 -10.01
N PRO A 328 -15.55 4.30 -10.30
CA PRO A 328 -16.13 3.28 -9.45
C PRO A 328 -15.27 3.01 -8.21
N SER A 329 -15.88 2.50 -7.15
CA SER A 329 -15.20 2.07 -5.92
C SER A 329 -15.90 0.85 -5.34
N ASP A 330 -15.15 0.02 -4.67
CA ASP A 330 -15.62 -1.16 -3.93
C ASP A 330 -16.30 -0.80 -2.59
N ILE A 331 -16.13 0.43 -2.11
CA ILE A 331 -16.75 0.94 -0.87
C ILE A 331 -17.78 2.02 -1.22
N PRO A 332 -19.09 1.82 -0.94
CA PRO A 332 -20.17 2.66 -1.46
C PRO A 332 -20.12 4.15 -1.12
N LEU A 333 -19.62 4.55 0.04
CA LEU A 333 -19.57 5.95 0.48
C LEU A 333 -18.25 6.66 0.17
N THR A 334 -17.20 5.89 -0.10
CA THR A 334 -15.86 6.42 -0.33
C THR A 334 -15.77 7.35 -1.54
N PRO A 335 -16.42 7.08 -2.69
CA PRO A 335 -16.35 7.98 -3.84
C PRO A 335 -16.79 9.42 -3.53
N ASP A 336 -17.82 9.60 -2.73
CA ASP A 336 -18.32 10.97 -2.43
C ASP A 336 -17.27 11.76 -1.64
N CYS A 337 -16.58 11.13 -0.69
CA CYS A 337 -15.49 11.75 0.06
C CYS A 337 -14.26 12.01 -0.83
N VAL A 338 -13.86 11.04 -1.64
CA VAL A 338 -12.74 11.15 -2.58
C VAL A 338 -12.97 12.32 -3.53
N PHE A 339 -14.12 12.39 -4.20
CA PHE A 339 -14.40 13.45 -5.16
C PHE A 339 -14.59 14.82 -4.50
N TYR A 340 -15.06 14.88 -3.26
CA TYR A 340 -15.07 16.12 -2.49
C TYR A 340 -13.63 16.62 -2.24
N ASN A 341 -12.70 15.75 -1.85
CA ASN A 341 -11.29 16.08 -1.68
C ASN A 341 -10.62 16.46 -3.01
N CYS A 342 -10.91 15.73 -4.09
CA CYS A 342 -10.44 16.03 -5.44
C CYS A 342 -10.86 17.45 -5.88
N ASN A 343 -12.13 17.83 -5.65
CA ASN A 343 -12.60 19.18 -5.96
C ASN A 343 -11.88 20.26 -5.12
N LYS A 344 -11.55 19.98 -3.86
CA LYS A 344 -10.77 20.91 -3.03
C LYS A 344 -9.34 21.07 -3.54
N LEU A 345 -8.69 19.99 -3.94
CA LEU A 345 -7.34 20.00 -4.50
C LEU A 345 -7.31 20.68 -5.88
N GLN A 346 -8.31 20.40 -6.73
CA GLN A 346 -8.44 21.04 -8.05
C GLN A 346 -8.52 22.56 -7.94
N LYS A 347 -9.31 23.08 -6.98
CA LYS A 347 -9.41 24.54 -6.71
C LYS A 347 -8.11 25.16 -6.20
N LYS A 348 -7.15 24.33 -5.77
CA LYS A 348 -5.81 24.73 -5.35
C LYS A 348 -4.75 24.50 -6.44
N GLY A 349 -5.19 24.16 -7.68
CA GLY A 349 -4.32 24.03 -8.83
C GLY A 349 -3.83 22.59 -9.12
N CYS A 350 -4.21 21.59 -8.31
CA CYS A 350 -3.91 20.20 -8.66
C CYS A 350 -4.74 19.76 -9.88
N GLN A 351 -4.12 19.01 -10.78
CA GLN A 351 -4.77 18.43 -11.96
C GLN A 351 -5.35 17.06 -11.57
N ILE A 352 -6.67 16.93 -11.65
CA ILE A 352 -7.36 15.70 -11.24
C ILE A 352 -7.88 14.95 -12.47
N TRP A 353 -7.54 13.68 -12.56
CA TRP A 353 -7.96 12.75 -13.59
C TRP A 353 -8.84 11.64 -12.99
N VAL A 354 -10.01 11.39 -13.57
CA VAL A 354 -10.95 10.38 -13.08
C VAL A 354 -11.03 9.23 -14.08
N TYR A 355 -10.44 8.10 -13.70
CA TYR A 355 -10.37 6.88 -14.51
C TYR A 355 -11.73 6.19 -14.59
N LYS A 356 -12.19 5.84 -15.79
CA LYS A 356 -13.54 5.33 -16.04
C LYS A 356 -13.65 3.82 -16.23
N PRO A 357 -12.67 3.12 -16.87
CA PRO A 357 -12.88 1.73 -17.31
C PRO A 357 -13.11 0.73 -16.18
N GLY A 358 -12.76 1.06 -14.96
CA GLY A 358 -12.90 0.20 -13.81
C GLY A 358 -12.31 0.78 -12.54
N PHE A 359 -12.16 -0.06 -11.52
CA PHE A 359 -11.59 0.37 -10.24
C PHE A 359 -10.05 0.39 -10.30
N HIS A 360 -9.48 1.59 -10.27
CA HIS A 360 -8.03 1.79 -10.25
C HIS A 360 -7.51 1.76 -8.81
N HIS A 361 -7.18 0.57 -8.33
CA HIS A 361 -6.77 0.34 -6.95
C HIS A 361 -5.26 0.52 -6.70
N THR A 362 -4.50 0.98 -7.69
CA THR A 362 -3.05 1.22 -7.60
C THR A 362 -2.70 2.30 -6.57
N LYS A 363 -1.59 2.09 -5.85
CA LYS A 363 -1.03 3.02 -4.88
C LYS A 363 0.41 3.32 -5.26
N VAL A 364 0.60 4.38 -6.04
CA VAL A 364 1.92 4.79 -6.55
C VAL A 364 2.05 6.31 -6.52
N ILE A 365 3.26 6.78 -6.31
CA ILE A 365 3.66 8.16 -6.54
C ILE A 365 4.92 8.15 -7.41
N MET A 366 4.99 9.04 -8.38
CA MET A 366 6.14 9.29 -9.22
C MET A 366 6.52 10.76 -9.07
N VAL A 367 7.79 11.06 -8.82
CA VAL A 367 8.28 12.41 -8.55
C VAL A 367 9.44 12.75 -9.50
N ASP A 368 9.31 13.87 -10.20
CA ASP A 368 10.31 14.50 -11.06
C ASP A 368 10.92 13.57 -12.13
N GLY A 369 10.26 12.45 -12.46
CA GLY A 369 10.81 11.40 -13.32
C GLY A 369 12.03 10.70 -12.74
N ARG A 370 12.34 10.88 -11.46
CA ARG A 370 13.56 10.41 -10.78
C ARG A 370 13.34 9.21 -9.90
N TYR A 371 12.23 9.18 -9.17
CA TYR A 371 11.88 8.09 -8.26
C TYR A 371 10.38 7.85 -8.18
N CYS A 372 10.03 6.69 -7.67
CA CYS A 372 8.64 6.27 -7.49
C CYS A 372 8.49 5.36 -6.27
N THR A 373 7.24 5.03 -5.93
CA THR A 373 6.94 3.97 -4.96
C THR A 373 5.85 3.05 -5.46
N VAL A 374 5.95 1.78 -5.06
CA VAL A 374 4.90 0.75 -5.21
C VAL A 374 4.66 0.12 -3.85
N GLY A 375 3.40 0.02 -3.42
CA GLY A 375 3.13 -0.55 -2.11
C GLY A 375 1.66 -0.76 -1.76
N SER A 376 1.41 -0.99 -0.48
CA SER A 376 0.08 -1.27 0.05
C SER A 376 -0.66 -0.02 0.53
N THR A 377 0.06 1.11 0.77
CA THR A 377 -0.45 2.27 1.51
C THR A 377 -1.46 3.09 0.74
N ASN A 378 -2.68 3.17 1.25
CA ASN A 378 -3.65 4.15 0.82
C ASN A 378 -3.35 5.54 1.41
N LEU A 379 -3.76 6.60 0.73
CA LEU A 379 -3.66 7.96 1.24
C LEU A 379 -4.91 8.35 2.06
N ASP A 380 -5.23 7.50 3.02
CA ASP A 380 -6.28 7.70 4.02
C ASP A 380 -5.71 7.74 5.45
N ALA A 381 -6.55 8.13 6.41
CA ALA A 381 -6.11 8.26 7.79
C ALA A 381 -5.76 6.91 8.41
N ARG A 382 -6.44 5.84 8.00
CA ARG A 382 -6.26 4.50 8.51
C ARG A 382 -4.90 3.94 8.12
N SER A 383 -4.56 3.94 6.82
CA SER A 383 -3.26 3.49 6.33
C SER A 383 -2.10 4.32 6.88
N LEU A 384 -2.27 5.66 6.95
CA LEU A 384 -1.21 6.56 7.38
C LEU A 384 -0.99 6.63 8.91
N LYS A 385 -1.97 6.15 9.73
CA LYS A 385 -1.90 6.31 11.20
C LYS A 385 -2.12 5.02 12.00
N CYS A 386 -2.82 4.02 11.45
CA CYS A 386 -3.30 2.87 12.20
C CYS A 386 -2.72 1.54 11.73
N ASP A 387 -2.86 1.21 10.45
CA ASP A 387 -2.60 -0.14 9.92
C ASP A 387 -1.09 -0.41 9.70
N TYR A 388 -0.73 -1.69 9.61
CA TYR A 388 0.58 -2.11 9.11
C TYR A 388 0.60 -1.95 7.60
N GLU A 389 1.60 -1.26 7.09
CA GLU A 389 1.74 -0.94 5.67
C GLU A 389 3.18 -1.09 5.22
N VAL A 390 3.38 -1.39 3.94
CA VAL A 390 4.70 -1.46 3.34
C VAL A 390 4.69 -0.86 1.95
N ASN A 391 5.67 0.00 1.67
CA ASN A 391 5.95 0.54 0.35
C ASN A 391 7.42 0.29 0.00
N LEU A 392 7.69 -0.03 -1.26
CA LEU A 392 9.03 -0.02 -1.81
C LEU A 392 9.25 1.33 -2.48
N ALA A 393 10.16 2.14 -1.95
CA ALA A 393 10.66 3.35 -2.60
C ALA A 393 11.78 2.96 -3.56
N ILE A 394 11.74 3.44 -4.80
CA ILE A 394 12.61 3.04 -5.89
C ILE A 394 13.19 4.31 -6.53
N LEU A 395 14.49 4.55 -6.33
CA LEU A 395 15.23 5.62 -6.98
C LEU A 395 15.83 5.07 -8.27
N ASP A 396 15.01 5.07 -9.32
CA ASP A 396 15.40 4.62 -10.66
C ASP A 396 14.54 5.32 -11.72
N LYS A 397 15.19 5.99 -12.67
CA LYS A 397 14.52 6.74 -13.72
C LYS A 397 13.77 5.85 -14.71
N ASN A 398 14.24 4.62 -14.97
CA ASN A 398 13.61 3.70 -15.91
C ASN A 398 12.31 3.14 -15.34
N ILE A 399 12.32 2.71 -14.08
CA ILE A 399 11.11 2.25 -13.38
C ILE A 399 10.11 3.40 -13.25
N THR A 400 10.58 4.59 -12.86
CA THR A 400 9.72 5.78 -12.77
C THR A 400 9.09 6.15 -14.10
N ARG A 401 9.85 6.04 -15.22
CA ARG A 401 9.32 6.25 -16.57
C ARG A 401 8.26 5.23 -16.94
N GLN A 402 8.44 3.93 -16.65
CA GLN A 402 7.44 2.92 -16.93
C GLN A 402 6.10 3.22 -16.24
N LEU A 403 6.14 3.67 -14.97
CA LEU A 403 4.94 4.10 -14.22
C LEU A 403 4.34 5.40 -14.79
N THR A 404 5.20 6.34 -15.20
CA THR A 404 4.75 7.58 -15.85
C THR A 404 4.05 7.26 -17.19
N ASP A 405 4.61 6.38 -18.00
CA ASP A 405 4.01 5.94 -19.27
C ASP A 405 2.65 5.23 -19.01
N MET A 406 2.55 4.46 -17.94
CA MET A 406 1.28 3.88 -17.51
C MET A 406 0.26 4.97 -17.15
N PHE A 407 0.66 5.94 -16.34
CA PHE A 407 -0.21 7.08 -15.96
C PHE A 407 -0.70 7.86 -17.20
N GLU A 408 0.17 8.14 -18.17
CA GLU A 408 -0.18 8.87 -19.40
C GLU A 408 -1.10 8.04 -20.32
N ARG A 409 -0.95 6.70 -20.34
CA ARG A 409 -1.92 5.82 -21.04
C ARG A 409 -3.29 5.87 -20.36
N ASP A 410 -3.33 5.77 -19.03
CA ASP A 410 -4.57 5.74 -18.25
C ASP A 410 -5.32 7.08 -18.28
N LYS A 411 -4.61 8.20 -18.48
CA LYS A 411 -5.22 9.51 -18.74
C LYS A 411 -6.13 9.52 -19.96
N LYS A 412 -5.82 8.73 -21.01
CA LYS A 412 -6.63 8.65 -22.23
C LYS A 412 -8.03 8.08 -21.94
N ASP A 413 -8.13 7.22 -20.92
CA ASP A 413 -9.37 6.59 -20.48
C ASP A 413 -10.00 7.33 -19.28
N SER A 414 -9.47 8.50 -18.95
CA SER A 414 -9.90 9.33 -17.82
C SER A 414 -10.52 10.63 -18.32
N PHE A 415 -11.40 11.20 -17.53
CA PHE A 415 -11.79 12.60 -17.77
C PHE A 415 -11.08 13.54 -16.80
N TYR A 416 -10.79 14.75 -17.28
CA TYR A 416 -10.21 15.80 -16.48
C TYR A 416 -11.27 16.52 -15.65
N LEU A 417 -11.09 16.58 -14.35
CA LEU A 417 -11.99 17.29 -13.43
C LEU A 417 -11.64 18.79 -13.46
N ALA A 418 -12.09 19.50 -14.50
CA ALA A 418 -11.93 20.93 -14.64
C ALA A 418 -12.77 21.72 -13.61
N ASP A 419 -12.54 23.04 -13.52
CA ASP A 419 -13.34 23.89 -12.65
C ASP A 419 -14.83 23.87 -13.04
N GLY A 420 -15.69 23.83 -12.04
CA GLY A 420 -17.14 23.74 -12.22
C GLY A 420 -17.68 22.34 -12.52
N VAL A 421 -16.87 21.42 -13.10
CA VAL A 421 -17.31 20.07 -13.50
C VAL A 421 -17.83 19.28 -12.30
N TYR A 422 -17.19 19.37 -11.14
CA TYR A 422 -17.65 18.68 -9.93
C TYR A 422 -19.12 18.99 -9.58
N LYS A 423 -19.55 20.26 -9.72
CA LYS A 423 -20.92 20.68 -9.39
C LYS A 423 -21.93 20.16 -10.40
N GLN A 424 -21.55 19.99 -11.66
CA GLN A 424 -22.39 19.46 -12.72
C GLN A 424 -22.49 17.94 -12.66
N TRP A 425 -21.38 17.27 -12.38
CA TRP A 425 -21.26 15.81 -12.34
C TRP A 425 -21.87 15.17 -11.09
N ARG A 426 -21.70 15.81 -9.90
CA ARG A 426 -22.18 15.26 -8.62
C ARG A 426 -23.45 15.95 -8.16
N THR A 427 -24.47 15.15 -7.82
CA THR A 427 -25.76 15.67 -7.30
C THR A 427 -25.56 16.45 -5.98
N PRO A 428 -26.50 17.36 -5.60
CA PRO A 428 -26.42 18.06 -4.31
C PRO A 428 -26.31 17.12 -3.12
N TRP A 429 -26.99 15.97 -3.17
CA TRP A 429 -26.94 14.96 -2.11
C TRP A 429 -25.58 14.26 -2.03
N GLN A 430 -24.97 13.90 -3.16
CA GLN A 430 -23.61 13.32 -3.20
C GLN A 430 -22.57 14.32 -2.69
N ARG A 431 -22.70 15.59 -3.01
CA ARG A 431 -21.83 16.66 -2.51
C ARG A 431 -21.96 16.84 -1.02
N PHE A 432 -23.19 16.80 -0.48
CA PHE A 432 -23.44 16.84 0.97
C PHE A 432 -22.82 15.63 1.68
N ARG A 433 -23.05 14.42 1.17
CA ARG A 433 -22.43 13.20 1.73
C ARG A 433 -20.89 13.27 1.69
N GLY A 434 -20.31 13.77 0.61
CA GLY A 434 -18.87 13.96 0.48
C GLY A 434 -18.30 14.95 1.50
N TRP A 435 -18.99 16.08 1.70
CA TRP A 435 -18.63 17.03 2.74
C TRP A 435 -18.71 16.41 4.14
N PHE A 436 -19.80 15.72 4.43
CA PHE A 436 -20.00 15.06 5.74
C PHE A 436 -18.97 13.97 5.99
N ALA A 437 -18.72 13.09 5.00
CA ALA A 437 -17.70 12.07 5.08
C ALA A 437 -16.28 12.67 5.23
N HIS A 438 -16.01 13.82 4.60
CA HIS A 438 -14.74 14.53 4.79
C HIS A 438 -14.53 15.01 6.24
N LEU A 439 -15.58 15.39 6.96
CA LEU A 439 -15.47 15.73 8.39
C LEU A 439 -15.08 14.51 9.23
N LEU A 440 -15.48 13.31 8.79
CA LEU A 440 -15.15 12.04 9.45
C LEU A 440 -13.82 11.43 8.95
N SER A 441 -13.18 12.01 7.92
CA SER A 441 -11.96 11.49 7.31
C SER A 441 -10.77 11.28 8.25
N PRO A 442 -10.63 11.96 9.41
CA PRO A 442 -9.60 11.62 10.39
C PRO A 442 -9.77 10.24 11.03
N PHE A 443 -10.95 9.62 10.85
CA PHE A 443 -11.35 8.32 11.42
C PHE A 443 -11.63 7.24 10.36
N LEU A 444 -11.61 7.62 9.07
CA LEU A 444 -11.86 6.73 7.92
C LEU A 444 -10.56 6.22 7.33
#